data_f0d4d417d8d00d8c8bee336fada98e58
#
_entry.id   f0d4d417d8d00d8c8bee336fada98e58
#
_cell.length_a   1.000
_cell.length_b   1.000
_cell.length_c   1.000
_cell.angle_alpha   90.00
_cell.angle_beta   90.00
_cell.angle_gamma   90.00
#
_symmetry.space_group_name_H-M   'P 1'
#
loop_
_entity.id
_entity.type
_entity.pdbx_description
1 polymer ?
#
loop_
_entity_poly.entity_id
_entity_poly.type
_entity_poly.pdbx_seq_one_letter_code
_entity_poly.pdbx_strand_id
1 'polypeptide(L)'
;HVALSAMVTTAMYMKYGKRKLWLAILIGYTGSIGIATLSDSIIPYLGETLLGLPNRGLHIGFIEKPLLTNPAALLGIIIGYRSWAAKFITKFPHFGHVLISTWASLFHVIMALGVTVSWIQIIIILLFLFLAVWIPCCTSDIVYPLLFAGKAPELPPQNR
;
A
#
# COMPACT_ATOMS: atom_id res chain seq x y z
N HIS A 1 -0.89 4.12 6.41
CA HIS A 1 -0.74 3.38 5.14
C HIS A 1 -0.44 1.89 5.40
N VAL A 2 0.73 1.53 5.97
CA VAL A 2 1.20 0.13 6.15
C VAL A 2 0.16 -0.78 6.81
N ALA A 3 -0.54 -0.32 7.87
CA ALA A 3 -1.56 -1.13 8.54
C ALA A 3 -2.75 -1.48 7.63
N LEU A 4 -3.24 -0.52 6.84
CA LEU A 4 -4.36 -0.73 5.91
C LEU A 4 -3.94 -1.64 4.75
N SER A 5 -2.74 -1.45 4.19
CA SER A 5 -2.20 -2.33 3.16
C SER A 5 -2.04 -3.77 3.67
N ALA A 6 -1.44 -3.95 4.86
CA ALA A 6 -1.29 -5.27 5.48
C ALA A 6 -2.65 -5.96 5.70
N MET A 7 -3.66 -5.20 6.13
CA MET A 7 -5.01 -5.70 6.35
C MET A 7 -5.66 -6.17 5.05
N VAL A 8 -5.62 -5.36 3.99
CA VAL A 8 -6.23 -5.71 2.69
C VAL A 8 -5.50 -6.90 2.05
N THR A 9 -4.16 -6.85 1.98
CA THR A 9 -3.32 -7.91 1.39
C THR A 9 -3.57 -9.25 2.09
N THR A 10 -3.59 -9.25 3.43
CA THR A 10 -3.87 -10.46 4.23
C THR A 10 -5.29 -10.96 4.00
N ALA A 11 -6.29 -10.07 4.03
CA ALA A 11 -7.69 -10.45 3.81
C ALA A 11 -7.92 -11.02 2.40
N MET A 12 -7.28 -10.47 1.37
CA MET A 12 -7.35 -10.98 0.01
C MET A 12 -6.72 -12.37 -0.10
N TYR A 13 -5.54 -12.59 0.50
CA TYR A 13 -4.95 -13.93 0.55
C TYR A 13 -5.85 -14.93 1.29
N MET A 14 -6.42 -14.54 2.44
CA MET A 14 -7.32 -15.40 3.20
C MET A 14 -8.61 -15.74 2.44
N LYS A 15 -9.11 -14.80 1.65
CA LYS A 15 -10.33 -14.98 0.87
C LYS A 15 -10.15 -15.92 -0.32
N TYR A 16 -9.05 -15.79 -1.03
CA TYR A 16 -8.81 -16.49 -2.29
C TYR A 16 -7.71 -17.56 -2.22
N GLY A 17 -6.93 -17.60 -1.15
CA GLY A 17 -5.80 -18.51 -0.96
C GLY A 17 -6.09 -19.74 -0.10
N LYS A 18 -5.03 -20.49 0.16
CA LYS A 18 -5.07 -21.74 0.95
C LYS A 18 -5.25 -21.52 2.47
N ARG A 19 -5.42 -20.30 2.93
CA ARG A 19 -5.66 -19.90 4.33
C ARG A 19 -4.58 -20.37 5.32
N LYS A 20 -3.34 -20.54 4.88
CA LYS A 20 -2.24 -20.91 5.77
C LYS A 20 -1.76 -19.68 6.54
N LEU A 21 -1.77 -19.75 7.87
CA LEU A 21 -1.42 -18.63 8.77
C LEU A 21 -0.03 -18.05 8.46
N TRP A 22 0.99 -18.88 8.33
CA TRP A 22 2.36 -18.43 8.08
C TRP A 22 2.50 -17.69 6.73
N LEU A 23 1.78 -18.15 5.68
CA LEU A 23 1.73 -17.46 4.40
C LEU A 23 0.96 -16.15 4.48
N ALA A 24 -0.13 -16.10 5.25
CA ALA A 24 -0.87 -14.87 5.48
C ALA A 24 0.01 -13.80 6.14
N ILE A 25 0.81 -14.20 7.14
CA ILE A 25 1.79 -13.32 7.80
C ILE A 25 2.88 -12.88 6.81
N LEU A 26 3.48 -13.82 6.10
CA LEU A 26 4.56 -13.51 5.15
C LEU A 26 4.07 -12.57 4.04
N ILE A 27 2.95 -12.87 3.40
CA ILE A 27 2.38 -12.09 2.30
C ILE A 27 1.90 -10.71 2.79
N GLY A 28 1.20 -10.68 3.92
CA GLY A 28 0.74 -9.41 4.52
C GLY A 28 1.89 -8.50 4.91
N TYR A 29 2.96 -9.05 5.49
CA TYR A 29 4.11 -8.29 5.91
C TYR A 29 4.96 -7.80 4.72
N THR A 30 5.38 -8.70 3.83
CA THR A 30 6.22 -8.35 2.69
C THR A 30 5.49 -7.48 1.68
N GLY A 31 4.21 -7.76 1.42
CA GLY A 31 3.37 -6.95 0.54
C GLY A 31 3.21 -5.52 1.07
N SER A 32 2.81 -5.36 2.33
CA SER A 32 2.57 -4.03 2.90
C SER A 32 3.84 -3.20 3.03
N ILE A 33 4.93 -3.76 3.56
CA ILE A 33 6.18 -3.01 3.76
C ILE A 33 6.92 -2.78 2.43
N GLY A 34 7.03 -3.81 1.58
CA GLY A 34 7.73 -3.70 0.31
C GLY A 34 7.06 -2.70 -0.63
N ILE A 35 5.74 -2.80 -0.77
CA ILE A 35 4.99 -1.90 -1.66
C ILE A 35 4.85 -0.50 -1.05
N ALA A 36 4.67 -0.38 0.28
CA ALA A 36 4.68 0.93 0.93
C ALA A 36 6.02 1.65 0.72
N THR A 37 7.15 0.94 0.82
CA THR A 37 8.46 1.50 0.52
C THR A 37 8.56 1.95 -0.94
N LEU A 38 8.03 1.17 -1.87
CA LEU A 38 8.01 1.52 -3.28
C LEU A 38 7.15 2.76 -3.54
N SER A 39 5.90 2.78 -3.06
CA SER A 39 4.94 3.85 -3.32
C SER A 39 5.25 5.16 -2.60
N ASP A 40 5.68 5.08 -1.34
CA ASP A 40 5.79 6.26 -0.48
C ASP A 40 7.21 6.83 -0.41
N SER A 41 8.21 6.09 -0.90
CA SER A 41 9.62 6.50 -0.82
C SER A 41 10.31 6.48 -2.18
N ILE A 42 10.38 5.33 -2.85
CA ILE A 42 11.18 5.19 -4.07
C ILE A 42 10.58 5.97 -5.24
N ILE A 43 9.29 5.83 -5.50
CA ILE A 43 8.64 6.50 -6.63
C ILE A 43 8.61 8.03 -6.44
N PRO A 44 8.23 8.59 -5.28
CA PRO A 44 8.36 10.02 -5.02
C PRO A 44 9.78 10.53 -5.20
N TYR A 45 10.79 9.83 -4.65
CA TYR A 45 12.20 10.20 -4.81
C TYR A 45 12.65 10.23 -6.29
N LEU A 46 12.20 9.27 -7.12
CA LEU A 46 12.45 9.31 -8.56
C LEU A 46 11.81 10.53 -9.21
N GLY A 47 10.57 10.87 -8.83
CA GLY A 47 9.89 12.07 -9.30
C GLY A 47 10.62 13.35 -8.92
N GLU A 48 11.06 13.47 -7.67
CA GLU A 48 11.87 14.59 -7.19
C GLU A 48 13.19 14.72 -7.95
N THR A 49 13.82 13.59 -8.26
CA THR A 49 15.07 13.56 -9.02
C THR A 49 14.85 13.99 -10.47
N LEU A 50 13.80 13.53 -11.13
CA LEU A 50 13.44 13.91 -12.50
C LEU A 50 13.09 15.40 -12.60
N LEU A 51 12.44 15.95 -11.59
CA LEU A 51 12.06 17.37 -11.52
C LEU A 51 13.21 18.26 -11.02
N GLY A 52 14.34 17.69 -10.60
CA GLY A 52 15.49 18.44 -10.10
C GLY A 52 15.20 19.21 -8.81
N LEU A 53 14.34 18.69 -7.92
CA LEU A 53 13.94 19.40 -6.71
C LEU A 53 15.13 19.60 -5.75
N PRO A 54 15.19 20.74 -5.02
CA PRO A 54 16.36 21.11 -4.23
C PRO A 54 16.56 20.23 -2.98
N ASN A 55 15.49 19.82 -2.32
CA ASN A 55 15.52 19.09 -1.03
C ASN A 55 15.12 17.61 -1.18
N ARG A 56 15.59 16.94 -2.26
CA ARG A 56 15.30 15.51 -2.46
C ARG A 56 15.91 14.65 -1.36
N GLY A 57 15.15 13.67 -0.93
CA GLY A 57 15.61 12.72 0.07
C GLY A 57 14.88 11.38 -0.02
N LEU A 58 15.61 10.30 0.14
CA LEU A 58 15.02 8.96 0.21
C LEU A 58 14.73 8.64 1.67
N HIS A 59 13.45 8.69 2.06
CA HIS A 59 12.99 8.37 3.40
C HIS A 59 12.28 7.02 3.43
N ILE A 60 12.98 6.00 3.93
CA ILE A 60 12.42 4.65 4.04
C ILE A 60 11.89 4.44 5.46
N GLY A 61 10.57 4.56 5.61
CA GLY A 61 9.90 4.49 6.91
C GLY A 61 10.15 3.19 7.69
N PHE A 62 10.39 2.06 7.00
CA PHE A 62 10.75 0.80 7.63
C PHE A 62 12.13 0.85 8.30
N ILE A 63 13.08 1.58 7.72
CA ILE A 63 14.45 1.72 8.27
C ILE A 63 14.49 2.81 9.33
N GLU A 64 13.84 3.96 9.06
CA GLU A 64 13.89 5.13 9.95
C GLU A 64 13.03 4.95 11.20
N LYS A 65 11.88 4.28 11.10
CA LYS A 65 10.89 4.12 12.18
C LYS A 65 10.39 2.68 12.31
N PRO A 66 11.29 1.70 12.54
CA PRO A 66 10.91 0.28 12.58
C PRO A 66 9.93 -0.03 13.73
N LEU A 67 10.06 0.66 14.87
CA LEU A 67 9.17 0.50 16.04
C LEU A 67 7.73 0.96 15.79
N LEU A 68 7.48 1.76 14.76
CA LEU A 68 6.15 2.19 14.37
C LEU A 68 5.62 1.33 13.23
N THR A 69 6.46 1.05 12.25
CA THR A 69 6.08 0.36 11.01
C THR A 69 5.76 -1.13 11.25
N ASN A 70 6.58 -1.83 12.04
CA ASN A 70 6.38 -3.25 12.32
C ASN A 70 5.10 -3.54 13.12
N PRO A 71 4.80 -2.85 14.25
CA PRO A 71 3.53 -3.06 14.94
C PRO A 71 2.32 -2.70 14.09
N ALA A 72 2.41 -1.66 13.25
CA ALA A 72 1.34 -1.28 12.34
C ALA A 72 1.05 -2.38 11.30
N ALA A 73 2.10 -3.00 10.71
CA ALA A 73 1.96 -4.13 9.81
C ALA A 73 1.33 -5.33 10.49
N LEU A 74 1.80 -5.70 11.69
CA LEU A 74 1.27 -6.83 12.46
C LEU A 74 -0.21 -6.63 12.85
N LEU A 75 -0.58 -5.43 13.29
CA LEU A 75 -1.98 -5.09 13.58
C LEU A 75 -2.86 -5.25 12.34
N GLY A 76 -2.41 -4.75 11.19
CA GLY A 76 -3.11 -4.91 9.92
C GLY A 76 -3.29 -6.39 9.55
N ILE A 77 -2.25 -7.21 9.69
CA ILE A 77 -2.30 -8.64 9.43
C ILE A 77 -3.32 -9.34 10.35
N ILE A 78 -3.30 -9.04 11.64
CA ILE A 78 -4.22 -9.65 12.61
C ILE A 78 -5.68 -9.30 12.25
N ILE A 79 -5.96 -8.05 11.95
CA ILE A 79 -7.30 -7.59 11.57
C ILE A 79 -7.72 -8.26 10.25
N GLY A 80 -6.86 -8.25 9.24
CA GLY A 80 -7.13 -8.86 7.93
C GLY A 80 -7.37 -10.37 8.03
N TYR A 81 -6.60 -11.07 8.86
CA TYR A 81 -6.75 -12.49 9.11
C TYR A 81 -8.08 -12.84 9.79
N ARG A 82 -8.53 -12.03 10.76
CA ARG A 82 -9.80 -12.26 11.48
C ARG A 82 -11.03 -11.85 10.70
N SER A 83 -10.92 -10.82 9.88
CA SER A 83 -12.07 -10.15 9.26
C SER A 83 -12.25 -10.45 7.77
N TRP A 84 -11.45 -11.36 7.19
CA TRP A 84 -11.45 -11.63 5.74
C TRP A 84 -12.81 -12.02 5.16
N ALA A 85 -13.68 -12.62 5.97
CA ALA A 85 -15.04 -13.04 5.56
C ALA A 85 -16.02 -11.86 5.45
N ALA A 86 -15.73 -10.71 6.07
CA ALA A 86 -16.58 -9.54 6.00
C ALA A 86 -16.52 -8.89 4.62
N LYS A 87 -17.69 -8.69 3.99
CA LYS A 87 -17.77 -8.04 2.65
C LYS A 87 -17.14 -6.66 2.59
N PHE A 88 -17.05 -5.99 3.72
CA PHE A 88 -16.56 -4.62 3.88
C PHE A 88 -15.04 -4.51 3.91
N ILE A 89 -14.34 -5.58 4.32
CA ILE A 89 -12.91 -5.55 4.67
C ILE A 89 -11.97 -5.32 3.48
N THR A 90 -12.42 -5.49 2.26
CA THR A 90 -11.58 -5.32 1.07
C THR A 90 -11.80 -3.99 0.36
N LYS A 91 -13.01 -3.46 0.33
CA LYS A 91 -13.33 -2.23 -0.42
C LYS A 91 -12.96 -0.96 0.34
N PHE A 92 -13.43 -0.81 1.57
CA PHE A 92 -13.20 0.40 2.36
C PHE A 92 -11.74 0.58 2.78
N PRO A 93 -11.06 -0.44 3.32
CA PRO A 93 -9.64 -0.31 3.63
C PRO A 93 -8.76 -0.06 2.41
N HIS A 94 -9.09 -0.65 1.25
CA HIS A 94 -8.37 -0.36 0.02
C HIS A 94 -8.49 1.12 -0.38
N PHE A 95 -9.70 1.68 -0.36
CA PHE A 95 -9.91 3.10 -0.61
C PHE A 95 -9.15 3.98 0.38
N GLY A 96 -9.27 3.70 1.67
CA GLY A 96 -8.53 4.42 2.73
C GLY A 96 -7.03 4.29 2.60
N HIS A 97 -6.53 3.11 2.23
CA HIS A 97 -5.12 2.86 1.94
C HIS A 97 -4.62 3.77 0.80
N VAL A 98 -5.29 3.77 -0.35
CA VAL A 98 -4.92 4.60 -1.50
C VAL A 98 -4.94 6.09 -1.15
N LEU A 99 -5.97 6.55 -0.43
CA LEU A 99 -6.08 7.94 0.00
C LEU A 99 -4.93 8.37 0.91
N ILE A 100 -4.63 7.58 1.94
CA ILE A 100 -3.55 7.89 2.90
C ILE A 100 -2.18 7.83 2.21
N SER A 101 -1.96 6.87 1.32
CA SER A 101 -0.73 6.77 0.54
C SER A 101 -0.54 7.98 -0.38
N THR A 102 -1.61 8.41 -1.06
CA THR A 102 -1.57 9.63 -1.89
C THR A 102 -1.19 10.86 -1.06
N TRP A 103 -1.74 10.99 0.15
CA TRP A 103 -1.41 12.09 1.05
C TRP A 103 0.04 12.02 1.53
N ALA A 104 0.52 10.85 1.91
CA ALA A 104 1.91 10.67 2.33
C ALA A 104 2.88 11.07 1.22
N SER A 105 2.62 10.63 -0.01
CA SER A 105 3.42 10.97 -1.19
C SER A 105 3.36 12.47 -1.51
N LEU A 106 2.18 13.10 -1.36
CA LEU A 106 2.02 14.55 -1.56
C LEU A 106 2.85 15.34 -0.55
N PHE A 107 2.81 14.99 0.73
CA PHE A 107 3.63 15.65 1.74
C PHE A 107 5.13 15.49 1.48
N HIS A 108 5.56 14.31 1.01
CA HIS A 108 6.94 14.06 0.64
C HIS A 108 7.40 15.04 -0.44
N VAL A 109 6.63 15.17 -1.52
CA VAL A 109 6.93 16.09 -2.63
C VAL A 109 6.90 17.56 -2.19
N ILE A 110 5.92 17.97 -1.35
CA ILE A 110 5.85 19.34 -0.82
C ILE A 110 7.09 19.68 0.00
N MET A 111 7.58 18.75 0.83
CA MET A 111 8.82 18.96 1.58
C MET A 111 10.04 19.12 0.68
N ALA A 112 10.09 18.38 -0.42
CA ALA A 112 11.20 18.48 -1.41
C ALA A 112 11.17 19.78 -2.21
N LEU A 113 10.00 20.37 -2.43
CA LEU A 113 9.85 21.62 -3.19
C LEU A 113 10.42 22.84 -2.49
N GLY A 114 10.22 23.01 -1.19
CA GLY A 114 10.78 24.09 -0.36
C GLY A 114 10.38 25.53 -0.73
N VAL A 115 9.55 25.74 -1.77
CA VAL A 115 9.13 27.06 -2.31
C VAL A 115 7.73 27.03 -2.93
N THR A 116 7.21 28.21 -3.27
CA THR A 116 5.91 28.37 -3.93
C THR A 116 5.83 27.63 -5.28
N VAL A 117 4.80 26.82 -5.43
CA VAL A 117 4.57 25.94 -6.59
C VAL A 117 3.61 26.60 -7.58
N SER A 118 3.90 26.53 -8.87
CA SER A 118 2.97 26.99 -9.90
C SER A 118 1.82 25.99 -10.09
N TRP A 119 0.67 26.46 -10.55
CA TRP A 119 -0.50 25.60 -10.83
C TRP A 119 -0.21 24.47 -11.81
N ILE A 120 0.65 24.68 -12.78
CA ILE A 120 1.08 23.68 -13.77
C ILE A 120 1.86 22.56 -13.05
N GLN A 121 2.79 22.93 -12.16
CA GLN A 121 3.54 21.95 -11.37
C GLN A 121 2.63 21.13 -10.45
N ILE A 122 1.63 21.75 -9.83
CA ILE A 122 0.65 21.03 -9.01
C ILE A 122 -0.08 19.96 -9.83
N ILE A 123 -0.54 20.27 -11.03
CA ILE A 123 -1.22 19.32 -11.91
C ILE A 123 -0.29 18.17 -12.30
N ILE A 124 0.96 18.46 -12.68
CA ILE A 124 1.96 17.43 -13.02
C ILE A 124 2.24 16.52 -11.82
N ILE A 125 2.44 17.10 -10.64
CA ILE A 125 2.66 16.37 -9.40
C ILE A 125 1.46 15.48 -9.08
N LEU A 126 0.23 16.00 -9.22
CA LEU A 126 -0.99 15.25 -8.93
C LEU A 126 -1.18 14.07 -9.87
N LEU A 127 -0.93 14.23 -11.16
CA LEU A 127 -0.96 13.12 -12.13
C LEU A 127 0.13 12.09 -11.84
N PHE A 128 1.33 12.53 -11.53
CA PHE A 128 2.44 11.65 -11.17
C PHE A 128 2.12 10.86 -9.90
N LEU A 129 1.62 11.52 -8.86
CA LEU A 129 1.25 10.88 -7.61
C LEU A 129 0.09 9.90 -7.78
N PHE A 130 -0.90 10.23 -8.61
CA PHE A 130 -1.99 9.31 -8.92
C PHE A 130 -1.47 8.00 -9.51
N LEU A 131 -0.59 8.06 -10.51
CA LEU A 131 0.03 6.87 -11.09
C LEU A 131 0.95 6.15 -10.10
N ALA A 132 1.76 6.92 -9.36
CA ALA A 132 2.71 6.41 -8.39
C ALA A 132 2.06 5.61 -7.26
N VAL A 133 0.88 6.03 -6.83
CA VAL A 133 0.11 5.37 -5.75
C VAL A 133 -0.78 4.27 -6.30
N TRP A 134 -1.46 4.51 -7.41
CA TRP A 134 -2.44 3.57 -7.96
C TRP A 134 -1.81 2.24 -8.36
N ILE A 135 -0.70 2.27 -9.10
CA ILE A 135 -0.05 1.04 -9.60
C ILE A 135 0.47 0.16 -8.45
N PRO A 136 1.31 0.65 -7.51
CA PRO A 136 1.81 -0.20 -6.43
C PRO A 136 0.71 -0.63 -5.45
N CYS A 137 -0.25 0.24 -5.11
CA CYS A 137 -1.33 -0.14 -4.20
C CYS A 137 -2.22 -1.23 -4.79
N CYS A 138 -2.61 -1.15 -6.07
CA CYS A 138 -3.35 -2.23 -6.72
C CYS A 138 -2.53 -3.51 -6.80
N THR A 139 -1.23 -3.40 -7.05
CA THR A 139 -0.32 -4.55 -7.10
C THR A 139 -0.20 -5.22 -5.74
N SER A 140 -0.02 -4.46 -4.66
CA SER A 140 0.06 -4.97 -3.29
C SER A 140 -1.22 -5.65 -2.84
N ASP A 141 -2.33 -4.98 -3.02
CA ASP A 141 -3.59 -5.38 -2.40
C ASP A 141 -4.30 -6.49 -3.17
N ILE A 142 -4.09 -6.56 -4.49
CA ILE A 142 -4.83 -7.48 -5.37
C ILE A 142 -3.88 -8.50 -6.02
N VAL A 143 -2.89 -8.04 -6.78
CA VAL A 143 -2.06 -8.93 -7.60
C VAL A 143 -1.17 -9.80 -6.73
N TYR A 144 -0.45 -9.18 -5.80
CA TYR A 144 0.53 -9.88 -4.97
C TYR A 144 -0.08 -11.03 -4.14
N PRO A 145 -1.14 -10.85 -3.35
CA PRO A 145 -1.74 -11.97 -2.61
C PRO A 145 -2.33 -13.05 -3.52
N LEU A 146 -2.82 -12.70 -4.71
CA LEU A 146 -3.38 -13.67 -5.66
C LEU A 146 -2.31 -14.56 -6.31
N LEU A 147 -1.08 -14.08 -6.48
CA LEU A 147 0.03 -14.92 -6.96
C LEU A 147 0.29 -16.13 -6.05
N PHE A 148 0.01 -16.01 -4.77
CA PHE A 148 0.18 -17.08 -3.79
C PHE A 148 -1.10 -17.84 -3.46
N ALA A 149 -2.24 -17.41 -4.01
CA ALA A 149 -3.53 -18.03 -3.72
C ALA A 149 -3.67 -19.45 -4.27
N GLY A 150 -2.97 -19.78 -5.38
CA GLY A 150 -3.14 -21.04 -6.09
C GLY A 150 -4.51 -21.14 -6.78
N LYS A 151 -4.92 -22.33 -7.22
CA LYS A 151 -6.31 -22.54 -7.71
C LYS A 151 -7.27 -22.22 -6.58
N ALA A 152 -8.14 -21.22 -6.80
CA ALA A 152 -9.17 -20.84 -5.84
C ALA A 152 -10.01 -22.09 -5.47
N PRO A 153 -10.33 -22.30 -4.19
CA PRO A 153 -11.40 -23.23 -3.82
C PRO A 153 -12.69 -22.74 -4.52
N GLU A 154 -13.41 -23.63 -5.13
CA GLU A 154 -14.73 -23.31 -5.70
C GLU A 154 -15.58 -22.65 -4.62
N LEU A 155 -16.07 -21.45 -4.91
CA LEU A 155 -16.99 -20.77 -4.00
C LEU A 155 -18.23 -21.65 -3.83
N PRO A 156 -18.70 -21.88 -2.59
CA PRO A 156 -19.95 -22.60 -2.39
C PRO A 156 -21.05 -21.87 -3.18
N PRO A 157 -22.01 -22.61 -3.78
CA PRO A 157 -23.06 -22.02 -4.59
C PRO A 157 -23.78 -20.94 -3.77
N GLN A 158 -23.82 -19.74 -4.30
CA GLN A 158 -24.59 -18.64 -3.72
C GLN A 158 -26.07 -19.01 -3.91
N ASN A 159 -26.70 -19.50 -2.83
CA ASN A 159 -28.15 -19.57 -2.79
C ASN A 159 -28.69 -18.14 -2.99
N ARG A 160 -29.34 -17.96 -4.11
CA ARG A 160 -30.12 -16.76 -4.46
C ARG A 160 -31.32 -16.62 -3.54
#